data_fa5f4a6b99bbfff9457f993bff571a3c
#
_entry.id   fa5f4a6b99bbfff9457f993bff571a3c
#
_cell.length_a   1.000
_cell.length_b   1.000
_cell.length_c   1.000
_cell.angle_alpha   90.00
_cell.angle_beta   90.00
_cell.angle_gamma   90.00
#
_symmetry.space_group_name_H-M   'P 1'
#
loop_
_entity.id
_entity.type
_entity.pdbx_description
1 polymer ?
#
loop_
_entity_poly.entity_id
_entity_poly.type
_entity_poly.pdbx_seq_one_letter_code
_entity_poly.pdbx_strand_id
1 'polypeptide(L)'
;MASATSPERDYAAEVDPFIGTANYGTTNPGAIVPHGMMSVVPFNVTGSELNRYDKDYTWWSTPYDRRNSFMVGFAHGALSGVGCPDLGGIITMPTVGDILPNRAEHGAEYKDEVAEAGYYATTYTRYGIRAEATATTRSSVERYTFTEGGEANILVDLGTALSNESGAMIRRVSNSEVEGMRLMGTFCYNAQAVFPVYFVARISQPAAECGYWKLQPEMSGIEAQWSGDSGMYKLYERYSREMMGNDIGFYFSLGEVAPGTSVELKVGISYVSIENARRNLESEVGSSTFDEVRNMARGAWNEALGRIRVEGGSDDDRTIFYTALYHALIHPSIISDVNGDYPQMESGATGKADYTRYTVFSLWDTYRNLHPLLTLVYPERQTDMLRTLVGMYEEWGWLPRWELFGRETFTMEGDPAAIVIADSWIKGLRDFDIHTAYEAMLKSATTEGKHNPIRPDINPYINQGYIPVGYFENDLSGDNSVSHALEYCMADFAIAQ
;
A
#
# COMPACT_ATOMS: atom_id res chain seq x y z
N MET A 1 -25.93 29.63 -31.43
CA MET A 1 -26.46 28.39 -30.82
C MET A 1 -25.35 27.89 -29.90
N ALA A 2 -25.52 28.02 -28.60
CA ALA A 2 -24.60 27.45 -27.62
C ALA A 2 -24.76 25.92 -27.70
N SER A 3 -23.70 25.22 -28.06
CA SER A 3 -23.61 23.77 -27.97
C SER A 3 -23.81 23.42 -26.49
N ALA A 4 -24.92 22.79 -26.16
CA ALA A 4 -25.07 22.14 -24.88
C ALA A 4 -24.01 21.04 -24.82
N THR A 5 -22.93 21.25 -24.07
CA THR A 5 -21.99 20.20 -23.71
C THR A 5 -22.80 19.12 -22.97
N SER A 6 -22.89 17.93 -23.51
CA SER A 6 -23.43 16.77 -22.79
C SER A 6 -22.73 16.71 -21.43
N PRO A 7 -23.43 16.41 -20.33
CA PRO A 7 -22.78 16.25 -19.06
C PRO A 7 -21.64 15.20 -19.22
N GLU A 8 -20.47 15.55 -18.75
CA GLU A 8 -19.32 14.66 -18.79
C GLU A 8 -19.66 13.37 -18.06
N ARG A 9 -19.45 12.21 -18.68
CA ARG A 9 -19.81 10.92 -18.11
C ARG A 9 -18.99 10.67 -16.84
N ASP A 10 -19.65 10.28 -15.78
CA ASP A 10 -19.03 9.94 -14.51
C ASP A 10 -18.61 8.46 -14.50
N TYR A 11 -17.40 8.17 -14.97
CA TYR A 11 -16.85 6.82 -15.05
C TYR A 11 -16.56 6.24 -13.66
N ALA A 12 -16.23 7.08 -12.68
CA ALA A 12 -16.00 6.66 -11.30
C ALA A 12 -17.26 6.05 -10.66
N ALA A 13 -18.45 6.46 -11.11
CA ALA A 13 -19.72 5.90 -10.64
C ALA A 13 -20.01 4.49 -11.20
N GLU A 14 -19.27 4.05 -12.22
CA GLU A 14 -19.40 2.70 -12.79
C GLU A 14 -18.54 1.66 -12.06
N VAL A 15 -17.68 2.07 -11.12
CA VAL A 15 -16.77 1.20 -10.38
C VAL A 15 -17.44 0.67 -9.13
N ASP A 16 -17.37 -0.65 -8.90
CA ASP A 16 -17.70 -1.30 -7.64
C ASP A 16 -16.44 -1.84 -6.95
N PRO A 17 -15.83 -1.09 -6.00
CA PRO A 17 -14.63 -1.52 -5.30
C PRO A 17 -14.81 -2.78 -4.43
N PHE A 18 -16.04 -3.25 -4.20
CA PHE A 18 -16.27 -4.49 -3.47
C PHE A 18 -16.04 -5.75 -4.31
N ILE A 19 -15.95 -5.64 -5.63
CA ILE A 19 -15.60 -6.79 -6.48
C ILE A 19 -14.18 -7.27 -6.12
N GLY A 20 -14.04 -8.57 -5.83
CA GLY A 20 -12.76 -9.19 -5.46
C GLY A 20 -12.38 -9.08 -3.99
N THR A 21 -13.23 -8.53 -3.11
CA THR A 21 -12.94 -8.33 -1.69
C THR A 21 -13.30 -9.50 -0.79
N ALA A 22 -13.62 -10.65 -1.36
CA ALA A 22 -13.93 -11.89 -0.63
C ALA A 22 -13.24 -13.09 -1.27
N ASN A 23 -13.10 -14.16 -0.51
CA ASN A 23 -12.40 -15.37 -0.90
C ASN A 23 -10.92 -15.08 -1.25
N TYR A 24 -10.48 -15.52 -2.42
CA TYR A 24 -9.10 -15.33 -2.89
C TYR A 24 -8.93 -14.14 -3.86
N GLY A 25 -9.89 -13.22 -3.89
CA GLY A 25 -9.78 -12.03 -4.73
C GLY A 25 -8.69 -11.06 -4.28
N THR A 26 -8.41 -11.02 -2.98
CA THR A 26 -7.33 -10.26 -2.34
C THR A 26 -7.30 -8.75 -2.65
N THR A 27 -8.41 -8.20 -3.15
CA THR A 27 -8.59 -6.75 -3.31
C THR A 27 -9.23 -6.14 -2.07
N ASN A 28 -9.19 -4.82 -1.96
CA ASN A 28 -9.83 -4.10 -0.87
C ASN A 28 -10.63 -2.89 -1.40
N PRO A 29 -11.67 -2.45 -0.67
CA PRO A 29 -12.54 -1.35 -1.09
C PRO A 29 -12.02 0.02 -0.64
N GLY A 30 -10.77 0.13 -0.23
CA GLY A 30 -10.20 1.35 0.34
C GLY A 30 -10.19 2.55 -0.61
N ALA A 31 -10.15 3.72 -0.02
CA ALA A 31 -9.99 4.96 -0.77
C ALA A 31 -8.56 5.09 -1.30
N ILE A 32 -8.41 5.18 -2.61
CA ILE A 32 -7.13 5.35 -3.31
C ILE A 32 -7.36 6.14 -4.60
N VAL A 33 -6.36 6.87 -5.09
CA VAL A 33 -6.34 7.46 -6.44
C VAL A 33 -5.50 6.61 -7.40
N PRO A 34 -5.60 6.80 -8.73
CA PRO A 34 -4.80 6.02 -9.69
C PRO A 34 -3.31 6.05 -9.35
N HIS A 35 -2.73 4.85 -9.18
CA HIS A 35 -1.32 4.66 -8.80
C HIS A 35 -0.90 5.35 -7.49
N GLY A 36 -1.84 5.59 -6.57
CA GLY A 36 -1.57 6.29 -5.32
C GLY A 36 -0.56 5.54 -4.43
N MET A 37 0.36 6.29 -3.81
CA MET A 37 1.19 5.84 -2.70
C MET A 37 0.33 5.59 -1.46
N MET A 38 -0.66 6.47 -1.24
CA MET A 38 -1.61 6.42 -0.13
C MET A 38 -2.85 5.64 -0.53
N SER A 39 -3.22 4.68 0.31
CA SER A 39 -4.57 4.11 0.36
C SER A 39 -5.07 4.13 1.80
N VAL A 40 -6.37 4.36 2.00
CA VAL A 40 -7.01 4.25 3.32
C VAL A 40 -7.96 3.06 3.26
N VAL A 41 -7.60 1.99 3.94
CA VAL A 41 -8.26 0.69 3.81
C VAL A 41 -8.86 0.26 5.13
N PRO A 42 -10.15 -0.13 5.16
CA PRO A 42 -10.73 -0.73 6.35
C PRO A 42 -9.94 -1.99 6.76
N PHE A 43 -9.61 -2.09 8.05
CA PHE A 43 -8.86 -3.23 8.57
C PHE A 43 -9.77 -4.14 9.40
N ASN A 44 -10.13 -5.29 8.84
CA ASN A 44 -11.03 -6.26 9.48
C ASN A 44 -10.49 -7.70 9.54
N VAL A 45 -9.22 -7.93 9.11
CA VAL A 45 -8.54 -9.23 9.20
C VAL A 45 -7.71 -9.30 10.49
N THR A 46 -8.37 -9.37 11.63
CA THR A 46 -7.72 -9.21 12.94
C THR A 46 -7.11 -10.50 13.51
N GLY A 47 -7.36 -11.65 12.90
CA GLY A 47 -6.94 -12.96 13.41
C GLY A 47 -7.64 -13.38 14.71
N SER A 48 -8.73 -12.70 15.10
CA SER A 48 -9.52 -13.04 16.30
C SER A 48 -10.66 -14.01 15.97
N GLU A 49 -11.29 -14.57 17.03
CA GLU A 49 -12.49 -15.42 16.86
C GLU A 49 -13.68 -14.68 16.22
N LEU A 50 -13.69 -13.37 16.30
CA LEU A 50 -14.70 -12.52 15.64
C LEU A 50 -14.48 -12.43 14.14
N ASN A 51 -13.28 -12.70 13.70
CA ASN A 51 -12.91 -12.77 12.31
C ASN A 51 -13.21 -14.19 11.79
N ARG A 52 -14.37 -14.37 11.18
CA ARG A 52 -14.84 -15.65 10.64
C ARG A 52 -14.36 -15.90 9.21
N TYR A 53 -13.27 -15.29 8.85
CA TYR A 53 -12.59 -15.61 7.62
C TYR A 53 -12.34 -17.12 7.54
N ASP A 54 -12.12 -17.64 6.37
CA ASP A 54 -11.93 -19.05 6.08
C ASP A 54 -11.18 -19.79 7.21
N LYS A 55 -11.85 -20.74 7.87
CA LYS A 55 -11.29 -21.48 9.00
C LYS A 55 -10.07 -22.32 8.65
N ASP A 56 -9.93 -22.63 7.38
CA ASP A 56 -8.87 -23.48 6.86
C ASP A 56 -7.65 -22.66 6.43
N TYR A 57 -7.78 -21.32 6.35
CA TYR A 57 -6.73 -20.43 5.89
C TYR A 57 -6.58 -19.21 6.79
N THR A 58 -5.38 -19.02 7.28
CA THR A 58 -4.96 -17.84 8.05
C THR A 58 -4.21 -16.83 7.18
N TRP A 59 -4.29 -16.98 5.86
CA TRP A 59 -3.53 -16.19 4.92
C TRP A 59 -4.34 -15.01 4.38
N TRP A 60 -3.96 -13.80 4.77
CA TRP A 60 -4.56 -12.56 4.28
C TRP A 60 -3.47 -11.67 3.70
N SER A 61 -3.56 -11.37 2.42
CA SER A 61 -2.63 -10.48 1.72
C SER A 61 -3.11 -9.03 1.68
N THR A 62 -4.34 -8.75 2.12
CA THR A 62 -4.91 -7.41 2.24
C THR A 62 -5.64 -7.25 3.58
N PRO A 63 -5.79 -6.02 4.13
CA PRO A 63 -6.40 -5.80 5.44
C PRO A 63 -7.90 -6.09 5.51
N TYR A 64 -8.57 -6.34 4.39
CA TYR A 64 -10.02 -6.43 4.32
C TYR A 64 -10.52 -7.73 3.70
N ASP A 65 -11.57 -8.28 4.30
CA ASP A 65 -12.42 -9.30 3.71
C ASP A 65 -13.89 -8.98 4.00
N ARG A 66 -14.72 -8.93 2.95
CA ARG A 66 -16.13 -8.55 3.06
C ARG A 66 -16.98 -9.49 3.95
N ARG A 67 -16.49 -10.68 4.25
CA ARG A 67 -17.19 -11.66 5.11
C ARG A 67 -17.01 -11.36 6.60
N ASN A 68 -16.04 -10.53 6.97
CA ASN A 68 -15.78 -10.16 8.35
C ASN A 68 -16.67 -9.00 8.76
N SER A 69 -17.12 -9.03 10.01
CA SER A 69 -18.05 -8.04 10.59
C SER A 69 -17.44 -7.18 11.69
N PHE A 70 -16.15 -7.35 11.97
CA PHE A 70 -15.45 -6.64 13.05
C PHE A 70 -14.23 -5.92 12.50
N MET A 71 -14.12 -4.63 12.77
CA MET A 71 -13.10 -3.74 12.22
C MET A 71 -12.32 -3.07 13.35
N VAL A 72 -11.01 -2.90 13.16
CA VAL A 72 -10.11 -2.25 14.13
C VAL A 72 -9.66 -0.85 13.71
N GLY A 73 -10.12 -0.37 12.59
CA GLY A 73 -9.83 0.98 12.09
C GLY A 73 -9.51 1.04 10.60
N PHE A 74 -8.88 2.12 10.20
CA PHE A 74 -8.40 2.35 8.83
C PHE A 74 -6.88 2.29 8.78
N ALA A 75 -6.34 1.43 7.92
CA ALA A 75 -4.90 1.31 7.64
C ALA A 75 -4.46 2.27 6.53
N HIS A 76 -3.28 2.86 6.67
CA HIS A 76 -2.67 3.77 5.69
C HIS A 76 -1.56 3.06 4.92
N GLY A 77 -1.79 2.88 3.61
CA GLY A 77 -0.96 2.06 2.75
C GLY A 77 -1.28 0.57 2.88
N ALA A 78 -1.77 -0.02 1.81
CA ALA A 78 -2.04 -1.45 1.73
C ALA A 78 -1.84 -1.93 0.30
N LEU A 79 -1.47 -3.20 0.17
CA LEU A 79 -1.43 -3.87 -1.12
C LEU A 79 -2.85 -4.32 -1.51
N SER A 80 -3.11 -4.40 -2.81
CA SER A 80 -4.38 -4.87 -3.37
C SER A 80 -4.12 -5.82 -4.53
N GLY A 81 -4.71 -7.01 -4.51
CA GLY A 81 -4.57 -8.01 -5.57
C GLY A 81 -3.31 -8.86 -5.51
N VAL A 82 -2.51 -8.78 -4.45
CA VAL A 82 -1.26 -9.55 -4.30
C VAL A 82 -1.45 -10.84 -3.51
N GLY A 83 -0.53 -11.79 -3.67
CA GLY A 83 -0.60 -13.10 -3.02
C GLY A 83 0.01 -13.16 -1.62
N CYS A 84 0.89 -12.23 -1.24
CA CYS A 84 1.56 -12.20 0.06
C CYS A 84 1.16 -10.97 0.89
N PRO A 85 1.07 -11.10 2.22
CA PRO A 85 0.77 -9.96 3.08
C PRO A 85 1.97 -9.05 3.28
N ASP A 86 1.74 -7.76 3.22
CA ASP A 86 2.61 -6.69 3.72
C ASP A 86 1.82 -5.39 3.89
N LEU A 87 2.45 -4.35 4.46
CA LEU A 87 1.81 -3.06 4.76
C LEU A 87 0.60 -3.20 5.71
N GLY A 88 -0.45 -2.41 5.49
CA GLY A 88 -1.65 -2.39 6.32
C GLY A 88 -1.39 -1.90 7.74
N GLY A 89 -0.43 -1.00 7.93
CA GLY A 89 -0.10 -0.41 9.22
C GLY A 89 -0.55 1.04 9.34
N ILE A 90 -0.12 1.69 10.43
CA ILE A 90 -0.53 3.07 10.79
C ILE A 90 -2.06 3.13 10.81
N ILE A 91 -2.65 2.46 11.80
CA ILE A 91 -4.11 2.30 11.86
C ILE A 91 -4.71 3.43 12.70
N THR A 92 -5.76 4.04 12.19
CA THR A 92 -6.54 5.06 12.89
C THR A 92 -7.91 4.51 13.25
N MET A 93 -8.37 4.75 14.48
CA MET A 93 -9.67 4.30 14.97
C MET A 93 -10.34 5.37 15.82
N PRO A 94 -11.52 5.87 15.46
CA PRO A 94 -12.31 6.73 16.34
C PRO A 94 -13.05 5.88 17.37
N THR A 95 -13.07 6.32 18.63
CA THR A 95 -13.77 5.63 19.73
C THR A 95 -14.52 6.62 20.61
N VAL A 96 -15.41 6.10 21.45
CA VAL A 96 -16.08 6.84 22.52
C VAL A 96 -15.90 6.09 23.84
N GLY A 97 -15.58 6.81 24.93
CA GLY A 97 -15.34 6.26 26.25
C GLY A 97 -13.87 6.06 26.56
N ASP A 98 -13.53 5.04 27.35
CA ASP A 98 -12.17 4.76 27.80
C ASP A 98 -11.18 4.50 26.64
N ILE A 99 -9.91 4.85 26.86
CA ILE A 99 -8.83 4.51 25.95
C ILE A 99 -8.47 3.03 26.14
N LEU A 100 -8.79 2.22 25.14
CA LEU A 100 -8.53 0.77 25.11
C LEU A 100 -7.43 0.49 24.06
N PRO A 101 -6.18 0.24 24.49
CA PRO A 101 -5.06 0.01 23.55
C PRO A 101 -5.18 -1.29 22.75
N ASN A 102 -5.79 -2.33 23.33
CA ASN A 102 -5.93 -3.61 22.68
C ASN A 102 -6.97 -3.55 21.56
N ARG A 103 -6.56 -3.88 20.33
CA ARG A 103 -7.42 -3.87 19.14
C ARG A 103 -8.67 -4.75 19.26
N ALA A 104 -8.59 -5.87 19.98
CA ALA A 104 -9.76 -6.71 20.25
C ALA A 104 -10.79 -6.02 21.15
N GLU A 105 -10.35 -5.04 21.95
CA GLU A 105 -11.19 -4.31 22.89
C GLU A 105 -11.72 -3.01 22.26
N HIS A 106 -10.92 -2.27 21.50
CA HIS A 106 -11.38 -1.04 20.86
C HIS A 106 -12.05 -1.24 19.49
N GLY A 107 -11.83 -2.36 18.84
CA GLY A 107 -12.51 -2.67 17.59
C GLY A 107 -14.05 -2.73 17.75
N ALA A 108 -14.76 -2.65 16.66
CA ALA A 108 -16.21 -2.61 16.65
C ALA A 108 -16.82 -3.35 15.46
N GLU A 109 -18.03 -3.87 15.65
CA GLU A 109 -18.88 -4.22 14.52
C GLU A 109 -19.25 -2.96 13.74
N TYR A 110 -19.48 -3.14 12.45
CA TYR A 110 -19.75 -2.04 11.54
C TYR A 110 -20.90 -2.37 10.57
N LYS A 111 -21.47 -1.34 9.97
CA LYS A 111 -22.58 -1.42 9.01
C LYS A 111 -22.57 -0.24 8.04
N ASP A 112 -23.50 -0.25 7.10
CA ASP A 112 -23.73 0.85 6.16
C ASP A 112 -22.47 1.22 5.38
N GLU A 113 -21.74 0.18 4.88
CA GLU A 113 -20.57 0.38 4.05
C GLU A 113 -20.94 0.99 2.69
N VAL A 114 -20.12 1.95 2.29
CA VAL A 114 -20.13 2.55 0.96
C VAL A 114 -18.69 2.58 0.44
N ALA A 115 -18.46 2.07 -0.76
CA ALA A 115 -17.19 2.21 -1.45
C ALA A 115 -17.43 2.77 -2.85
N GLU A 116 -16.66 3.78 -3.22
CA GLU A 116 -16.60 4.38 -4.54
C GLU A 116 -15.14 4.56 -4.94
N ALA A 117 -14.84 4.75 -6.20
CA ALA A 117 -13.48 5.07 -6.63
C ALA A 117 -12.97 6.35 -5.90
N GLY A 118 -11.99 6.17 -4.99
CA GLY A 118 -11.41 7.25 -4.18
C GLY A 118 -12.15 7.57 -2.87
N TYR A 119 -13.14 6.78 -2.47
CA TYR A 119 -13.91 7.01 -1.24
C TYR A 119 -14.36 5.72 -0.59
N TYR A 120 -14.30 5.68 0.74
CA TYR A 120 -14.88 4.61 1.55
C TYR A 120 -15.56 5.20 2.79
N ALA A 121 -16.65 4.55 3.25
CA ALA A 121 -17.33 4.94 4.47
C ALA A 121 -18.05 3.78 5.14
N THR A 122 -18.12 3.83 6.49
CA THR A 122 -18.81 2.84 7.32
C THR A 122 -19.32 3.47 8.60
N THR A 123 -20.16 2.76 9.34
CA THR A 123 -20.65 3.18 10.67
C THR A 123 -20.24 2.16 11.71
N TYR A 124 -19.42 2.56 12.69
CA TYR A 124 -19.08 1.75 13.85
C TYR A 124 -20.26 1.72 14.82
N THR A 125 -20.89 0.55 14.95
CA THR A 125 -22.17 0.42 15.68
C THR A 125 -22.03 0.64 17.17
N ARG A 126 -20.91 0.14 17.76
CA ARG A 126 -20.62 0.28 19.19
C ARG A 126 -20.52 1.73 19.64
N TYR A 127 -20.01 2.60 18.80
CA TYR A 127 -19.66 3.97 19.14
C TYR A 127 -20.61 5.01 18.54
N GLY A 128 -21.51 4.60 17.66
CA GLY A 128 -22.35 5.56 16.93
C GLY A 128 -21.53 6.56 16.13
N ILE A 129 -20.47 6.06 15.42
CA ILE A 129 -19.57 6.92 14.64
C ILE A 129 -19.68 6.58 13.18
N ARG A 130 -20.00 7.60 12.35
CA ARG A 130 -19.82 7.52 10.90
C ARG A 130 -18.39 7.86 10.58
N ALA A 131 -17.65 6.92 9.96
CA ALA A 131 -16.28 7.06 9.53
C ALA A 131 -16.23 7.09 8.00
N GLU A 132 -15.57 8.09 7.44
CA GLU A 132 -15.40 8.30 6.00
C GLU A 132 -13.94 8.51 5.69
N ALA A 133 -13.46 8.06 4.54
CA ALA A 133 -12.08 8.19 4.09
C ALA A 133 -12.01 8.56 2.61
N THR A 134 -11.06 9.41 2.27
CA THR A 134 -10.65 9.73 0.89
C THR A 134 -9.15 9.94 0.83
N ALA A 135 -8.56 9.87 -0.36
CA ALA A 135 -7.10 9.97 -0.53
C ALA A 135 -6.71 10.88 -1.70
N THR A 136 -5.50 11.39 -1.61
CA THR A 136 -4.70 11.94 -2.72
C THR A 136 -3.58 10.95 -3.05
N THR A 137 -2.60 11.33 -3.84
CA THR A 137 -1.50 10.45 -4.22
C THR A 137 -0.67 9.98 -3.00
N ARG A 138 -0.40 10.87 -2.03
CA ARG A 138 0.52 10.61 -0.89
C ARG A 138 -0.11 10.92 0.47
N SER A 139 -1.36 11.37 0.48
CA SER A 139 -2.03 11.82 1.70
C SER A 139 -3.48 11.37 1.72
N SER A 140 -4.10 11.45 2.88
CA SER A 140 -5.52 11.14 3.07
C SER A 140 -6.21 12.15 3.95
N VAL A 141 -7.54 12.16 3.86
CA VAL A 141 -8.42 12.83 4.82
C VAL A 141 -9.48 11.82 5.26
N GLU A 142 -9.64 11.71 6.55
CA GLU A 142 -10.70 10.95 7.18
C GLU A 142 -11.63 11.92 7.89
N ARG A 143 -12.93 11.62 7.89
CA ARG A 143 -13.94 12.37 8.64
C ARG A 143 -14.68 11.43 9.58
N TYR A 144 -14.66 11.76 10.86
CA TYR A 144 -15.34 11.02 11.91
C TYR A 144 -16.47 11.86 12.48
N THR A 145 -17.71 11.40 12.30
CA THR A 145 -18.90 12.07 12.82
C THR A 145 -19.45 11.27 14.00
N PHE A 146 -19.39 11.85 15.20
CA PHE A 146 -19.87 11.28 16.45
C PHE A 146 -21.38 11.54 16.56
N THR A 147 -22.19 10.61 16.04
CA THR A 147 -23.65 10.84 15.88
C THR A 147 -24.39 10.97 17.22
N GLU A 148 -23.89 10.30 18.26
CA GLU A 148 -24.48 10.30 19.60
C GLU A 148 -23.71 11.18 20.59
N GLY A 149 -22.50 11.67 20.20
CA GLY A 149 -21.62 12.42 21.08
C GLY A 149 -20.90 11.54 22.10
N GLY A 150 -20.40 12.12 23.19
CA GLY A 150 -19.70 11.45 24.29
C GLY A 150 -18.22 11.78 24.38
N GLU A 151 -17.46 11.05 25.22
CA GLU A 151 -16.01 11.21 25.37
C GLU A 151 -15.29 10.66 24.15
N ALA A 152 -15.04 11.54 23.18
CA ALA A 152 -14.53 11.17 21.86
C ALA A 152 -13.00 11.05 21.84
N ASN A 153 -12.50 10.02 21.16
CA ASN A 153 -11.07 9.79 20.98
C ASN A 153 -10.75 9.41 19.54
N ILE A 154 -9.52 9.67 19.12
CA ILE A 154 -8.91 9.16 17.88
C ILE A 154 -7.63 8.44 18.26
N LEU A 155 -7.57 7.15 17.98
CA LEU A 155 -6.43 6.28 18.23
C LEU A 155 -5.55 6.21 16.97
N VAL A 156 -4.22 6.14 17.18
CA VAL A 156 -3.23 5.88 16.13
C VAL A 156 -2.40 4.67 16.58
N ASP A 157 -2.69 3.51 16.02
CA ASP A 157 -2.04 2.23 16.35
C ASP A 157 -0.91 1.94 15.36
N LEU A 158 0.29 1.71 15.90
CA LEU A 158 1.48 1.28 15.15
C LEU A 158 1.87 -0.19 15.46
N GLY A 159 1.13 -0.87 16.33
CA GLY A 159 1.35 -2.28 16.66
C GLY A 159 0.82 -3.23 15.59
N THR A 160 -0.28 -2.87 14.95
CA THR A 160 -0.99 -3.72 13.98
C THR A 160 -0.50 -3.47 12.56
N ALA A 161 -0.24 -4.53 11.80
CA ALA A 161 0.03 -4.52 10.37
C ALA A 161 -0.07 -5.94 9.78
N LEU A 162 -0.05 -6.06 8.46
CA LEU A 162 0.12 -7.32 7.76
C LEU A 162 1.61 -7.67 7.51
N SER A 163 2.50 -6.75 7.77
CA SER A 163 3.95 -6.96 7.66
C SER A 163 4.44 -7.95 8.73
N ASN A 164 5.44 -8.77 8.40
CA ASN A 164 6.16 -9.61 9.35
C ASN A 164 7.25 -8.84 10.11
N GLU A 165 7.49 -7.58 9.73
CA GLU A 165 8.47 -6.73 10.41
C GLU A 165 7.81 -5.92 11.52
N SER A 166 8.61 -5.53 12.50
CA SER A 166 8.15 -4.73 13.64
C SER A 166 9.15 -3.66 13.99
N GLY A 167 8.70 -2.69 14.75
CA GLY A 167 9.48 -1.56 15.17
C GLY A 167 8.83 -0.27 14.71
N ALA A 168 8.53 0.60 15.67
CA ALA A 168 7.90 1.88 15.42
C ALA A 168 8.41 2.95 16.35
N MET A 169 8.27 4.20 15.91
CA MET A 169 8.48 5.40 16.69
C MET A 169 7.31 6.36 16.47
N ILE A 170 6.83 6.98 17.52
CA ILE A 170 5.77 7.96 17.46
C ILE A 170 6.08 9.12 18.40
N ARG A 171 5.88 10.36 17.94
CA ARG A 171 6.17 11.58 18.68
C ARG A 171 5.04 12.59 18.55
N ARG A 172 4.56 13.09 19.68
CA ARG A 172 3.62 14.23 19.71
C ARG A 172 4.33 15.51 19.28
N VAL A 173 3.78 16.21 18.32
CA VAL A 173 4.22 17.54 17.87
C VAL A 173 3.41 18.62 18.61
N SER A 174 2.09 18.43 18.70
CA SER A 174 1.16 19.33 19.39
C SER A 174 -0.05 18.56 19.89
N ASN A 175 -1.07 19.27 20.42
CA ASN A 175 -2.35 18.66 20.75
C ASN A 175 -3.20 18.27 19.52
N SER A 176 -2.78 18.66 18.34
CA SER A 176 -3.48 18.32 17.09
C SER A 176 -2.62 17.59 16.09
N GLU A 177 -1.36 17.27 16.42
CA GLU A 177 -0.46 16.63 15.47
C GLU A 177 0.49 15.65 16.13
N VAL A 178 0.61 14.48 15.51
CA VAL A 178 1.57 13.42 15.83
C VAL A 178 2.30 13.01 14.55
N GLU A 179 3.56 12.58 14.70
CA GLU A 179 4.40 12.10 13.62
C GLU A 179 5.16 10.85 14.05
N GLY A 180 5.60 10.07 13.09
CA GLY A 180 6.34 8.86 13.41
C GLY A 180 6.76 8.05 12.22
N MET A 181 7.13 6.79 12.50
CA MET A 181 7.49 5.82 11.50
C MET A 181 7.18 4.40 11.99
N ARG A 182 6.99 3.49 11.05
CA ARG A 182 6.92 2.06 11.27
C ARG A 182 7.79 1.32 10.26
N LEU A 183 8.50 0.29 10.71
CA LEU A 183 9.17 -0.66 9.81
C LEU A 183 8.14 -1.63 9.23
N MET A 184 8.27 -1.89 7.94
CA MET A 184 7.48 -2.83 7.14
C MET A 184 8.43 -3.70 6.33
N GLY A 185 7.92 -4.74 5.68
CA GLY A 185 8.70 -5.58 4.79
C GLY A 185 8.63 -7.05 5.10
N THR A 186 9.67 -7.77 4.65
CA THR A 186 9.77 -9.23 4.69
C THR A 186 8.71 -9.93 3.84
N PHE A 187 8.35 -9.29 2.72
CA PHE A 187 7.38 -9.82 1.77
C PHE A 187 7.85 -11.15 1.17
N CYS A 188 7.03 -12.17 1.23
CA CYS A 188 7.20 -13.51 0.67
C CYS A 188 8.57 -14.16 0.90
N TYR A 189 9.56 -13.87 0.06
CA TYR A 189 10.79 -14.67 -0.04
C TYR A 189 12.05 -13.98 0.49
N ASN A 190 12.05 -12.65 0.62
CA ASN A 190 13.21 -11.92 1.09
C ASN A 190 13.00 -11.33 2.50
N ALA A 191 13.43 -12.09 3.51
CA ALA A 191 13.39 -11.64 4.90
C ALA A 191 14.27 -10.40 5.20
N GLN A 192 15.10 -9.96 4.27
CA GLN A 192 15.94 -8.75 4.39
C GLN A 192 15.31 -7.53 3.72
N ALA A 193 14.20 -7.68 3.00
CA ALA A 193 13.51 -6.60 2.33
C ALA A 193 12.69 -5.77 3.33
N VAL A 194 13.38 -4.94 4.11
CA VAL A 194 12.79 -4.07 5.14
C VAL A 194 12.88 -2.62 4.71
N PHE A 195 11.81 -1.87 4.93
CA PHE A 195 11.70 -0.44 4.62
C PHE A 195 10.88 0.32 5.67
N PRO A 196 11.18 1.61 5.94
CA PRO A 196 10.38 2.45 6.81
C PRO A 196 9.21 3.08 6.05
N VAL A 197 8.08 3.26 6.74
CA VAL A 197 6.99 4.15 6.34
C VAL A 197 6.91 5.26 7.37
N TYR A 198 7.16 6.49 6.95
CA TYR A 198 7.06 7.69 7.76
C TYR A 198 5.68 8.32 7.60
N PHE A 199 5.17 8.93 8.66
CA PHE A 199 3.87 9.60 8.61
C PHE A 199 3.82 10.87 9.45
N VAL A 200 2.86 11.73 9.10
CA VAL A 200 2.37 12.85 9.89
C VAL A 200 0.85 12.76 9.92
N ALA A 201 0.26 12.81 11.10
CA ALA A 201 -1.19 12.77 11.29
C ALA A 201 -1.67 13.99 12.07
N ARG A 202 -2.67 14.70 11.54
CA ARG A 202 -3.17 15.97 12.08
C ARG A 202 -4.70 15.97 12.16
N ILE A 203 -5.24 16.26 13.35
CA ILE A 203 -6.67 16.45 13.56
C ILE A 203 -7.08 17.91 13.38
N SER A 204 -8.32 18.14 12.95
CA SER A 204 -8.86 19.48 12.61
C SER A 204 -9.06 20.40 13.81
N GLN A 205 -9.08 19.86 15.02
CA GLN A 205 -9.21 20.64 16.28
C GLN A 205 -8.26 20.08 17.34
N PRO A 206 -7.71 20.91 18.24
CA PRO A 206 -6.82 20.44 19.29
C PRO A 206 -7.54 19.48 20.25
N ALA A 207 -6.89 18.35 20.57
CA ALA A 207 -7.34 17.45 21.62
C ALA A 207 -7.22 18.11 23.01
N ALA A 208 -8.13 17.77 23.90
CA ALA A 208 -8.08 18.17 25.31
C ALA A 208 -6.91 17.47 26.01
N GLU A 209 -6.67 16.22 25.69
CA GLU A 209 -5.56 15.41 26.22
C GLU A 209 -4.98 14.50 25.14
N CYS A 210 -3.69 14.18 25.30
CA CYS A 210 -2.98 13.23 24.44
C CYS A 210 -2.09 12.33 25.28
N GLY A 211 -1.93 11.09 24.85
CA GLY A 211 -1.02 10.15 25.50
C GLY A 211 -0.62 9.02 24.57
N TYR A 212 0.12 8.10 25.13
CA TYR A 212 0.64 6.94 24.40
C TYR A 212 0.22 5.65 25.10
N TRP A 213 0.30 4.56 24.37
CA TRP A 213 0.33 3.23 24.96
C TRP A 213 1.50 2.42 24.43
N LYS A 214 1.86 1.40 25.18
CA LYS A 214 2.85 0.40 24.79
C LYS A 214 2.51 -0.94 25.41
N LEU A 215 2.57 -2.00 24.60
CA LEU A 215 2.57 -3.36 25.11
C LEU A 215 3.89 -3.61 25.84
N GLN A 216 3.81 -3.95 27.11
CA GLN A 216 4.98 -4.32 27.89
C GLN A 216 5.45 -5.71 27.46
N PRO A 217 6.74 -5.91 27.18
CA PRO A 217 7.25 -7.22 26.84
C PRO A 217 7.01 -8.21 27.98
N GLU A 218 6.86 -9.47 27.65
CA GLU A 218 6.90 -10.53 28.65
C GLU A 218 8.30 -10.55 29.26
N MET A 219 8.35 -10.40 30.59
CA MET A 219 9.57 -10.38 31.34
C MET A 219 9.80 -11.70 32.06
N SER A 220 11.05 -12.09 32.24
CA SER A 220 11.46 -13.29 32.93
C SER A 220 12.62 -13.01 33.90
N GLY A 221 12.85 -13.88 34.86
CA GLY A 221 13.94 -13.74 35.81
C GLY A 221 13.76 -12.56 36.77
N ILE A 222 14.82 -11.79 36.97
CA ILE A 222 14.85 -10.67 37.92
C ILE A 222 13.93 -9.53 37.47
N GLU A 223 13.84 -9.28 36.17
CA GLU A 223 13.01 -8.18 35.63
C GLU A 223 11.52 -8.40 35.95
N ALA A 224 11.04 -9.63 35.90
CA ALA A 224 9.65 -9.95 36.22
C ALA A 224 9.25 -9.63 37.67
N GLN A 225 10.21 -9.53 38.58
CA GLN A 225 9.96 -9.17 39.98
C GLN A 225 9.60 -7.68 40.16
N TRP A 226 9.95 -6.85 39.21
CA TRP A 226 9.78 -5.39 39.27
C TRP A 226 8.66 -4.87 38.39
N SER A 227 8.07 -5.70 37.53
CA SER A 227 7.00 -5.30 36.62
C SER A 227 5.72 -6.07 36.86
N GLY A 228 4.70 -5.38 37.35
CA GLY A 228 3.33 -5.92 37.39
C GLY A 228 2.63 -5.89 36.03
N ASP A 229 3.21 -5.24 34.99
CA ASP A 229 2.57 -4.97 33.71
C ASP A 229 3.10 -5.88 32.59
N SER A 230 3.87 -6.94 32.91
CA SER A 230 4.43 -7.86 31.91
C SER A 230 3.35 -8.46 31.00
N GLY A 231 3.51 -8.34 29.69
CA GLY A 231 2.53 -8.81 28.71
C GLY A 231 1.23 -7.99 28.63
N MET A 232 1.15 -6.86 29.30
CA MET A 232 -0.03 -6.00 29.34
C MET A 232 0.23 -4.65 28.65
N TYR A 233 -0.83 -4.05 28.10
CA TYR A 233 -0.75 -2.66 27.65
C TYR A 233 -0.69 -1.69 28.84
N LYS A 234 0.19 -0.73 28.72
CA LYS A 234 0.34 0.36 29.68
C LYS A 234 0.10 1.70 29.02
N LEU A 235 -0.76 2.54 29.62
CA LEU A 235 -1.00 3.91 29.20
C LEU A 235 0.06 4.83 29.81
N TYR A 236 0.50 5.80 29.01
CA TYR A 236 1.44 6.86 29.39
C TYR A 236 0.78 8.22 29.17
N GLU A 237 -0.05 8.58 30.09
CA GLU A 237 -0.73 9.87 30.13
C GLU A 237 0.30 11.00 30.32
N ARG A 238 0.11 12.11 29.62
CA ARG A 238 0.96 13.30 29.74
C ARG A 238 2.46 13.10 29.45
N TYR A 239 2.86 11.93 28.93
CA TYR A 239 4.23 11.73 28.48
C TYR A 239 4.48 12.58 27.23
N SER A 240 5.56 13.38 27.24
CA SER A 240 5.78 14.44 26.25
C SER A 240 6.92 14.16 25.25
N ARG A 241 7.59 13.01 25.40
CA ARG A 241 8.68 12.61 24.51
C ARG A 241 8.19 11.57 23.50
N GLU A 242 9.06 11.14 22.61
CA GLU A 242 8.81 10.04 21.68
C GLU A 242 8.63 8.70 22.41
N MET A 243 7.79 7.85 21.86
CA MET A 243 7.62 6.46 22.25
C MET A 243 8.19 5.56 21.16
N MET A 244 8.95 4.53 21.55
CA MET A 244 9.53 3.54 20.66
C MET A 244 9.16 2.13 21.11
N GLY A 245 8.93 1.25 20.16
CA GLY A 245 8.61 -0.15 20.44
C GLY A 245 7.97 -0.89 19.26
N ASN A 246 7.64 -2.16 19.48
CA ASN A 246 7.01 -3.00 18.45
C ASN A 246 5.50 -2.80 18.40
N ASP A 247 4.87 -2.70 19.58
CA ASP A 247 3.43 -2.52 19.72
C ASP A 247 3.19 -1.29 20.59
N ILE A 248 3.08 -0.16 19.92
CA ILE A 248 2.89 1.17 20.49
C ILE A 248 1.80 1.91 19.75
N GLY A 249 1.25 2.93 20.40
CA GLY A 249 0.31 3.83 19.74
C GLY A 249 0.14 5.14 20.51
N PHE A 250 -0.72 5.96 19.98
CA PHE A 250 -1.01 7.31 20.45
C PHE A 250 -2.51 7.56 20.43
N TYR A 251 -3.01 8.38 21.33
CA TYR A 251 -4.39 8.83 21.32
C TYR A 251 -4.52 10.35 21.43
N PHE A 252 -5.48 10.86 20.70
CA PHE A 252 -6.06 12.18 20.89
C PHE A 252 -7.39 12.00 21.63
N SER A 253 -7.50 12.51 22.87
CA SER A 253 -8.78 12.60 23.56
C SER A 253 -9.36 14.00 23.36
N LEU A 254 -10.51 14.06 22.71
CA LEU A 254 -11.20 15.32 22.40
C LEU A 254 -12.03 15.83 23.61
N GLY A 255 -12.22 14.94 24.63
CA GLY A 255 -13.17 15.13 25.72
C GLY A 255 -14.62 14.92 25.25
N GLU A 256 -15.55 15.46 26.02
CA GLU A 256 -16.98 15.35 25.73
C GLU A 256 -17.34 16.17 24.48
N VAL A 257 -17.91 15.53 23.49
CA VAL A 257 -18.39 16.17 22.25
C VAL A 257 -19.90 16.05 22.11
N ALA A 258 -20.52 17.04 21.51
CA ALA A 258 -21.96 17.04 21.26
C ALA A 258 -22.34 16.04 20.15
N PRO A 259 -23.58 15.50 20.16
CA PRO A 259 -24.10 14.71 19.05
C PRO A 259 -23.97 15.45 17.71
N GLY A 260 -23.48 14.73 16.68
CA GLY A 260 -23.26 15.27 15.34
C GLY A 260 -21.92 16.01 15.16
N THR A 261 -21.07 16.08 16.19
CA THR A 261 -19.71 16.65 16.05
C THR A 261 -18.90 15.85 15.02
N SER A 262 -18.28 16.55 14.08
CA SER A 262 -17.37 15.97 13.10
C SER A 262 -15.93 16.45 13.30
N VAL A 263 -14.99 15.53 13.19
CA VAL A 263 -13.55 15.80 13.26
C VAL A 263 -12.88 15.22 12.02
N GLU A 264 -12.02 15.99 11.38
CA GLU A 264 -11.20 15.51 10.28
C GLU A 264 -9.81 15.12 10.82
N LEU A 265 -9.29 13.99 10.33
CA LEU A 265 -7.91 13.56 10.49
C LEU A 265 -7.25 13.54 9.11
N LYS A 266 -6.12 14.22 8.99
CA LYS A 266 -5.31 14.31 7.77
C LYS A 266 -4.02 13.56 7.98
N VAL A 267 -3.68 12.63 7.08
CA VAL A 267 -2.46 11.83 7.18
C VAL A 267 -1.66 11.97 5.90
N GLY A 268 -0.37 12.28 6.03
CA GLY A 268 0.60 12.23 4.94
C GLY A 268 1.63 11.14 5.20
N ILE A 269 2.05 10.42 4.15
CA ILE A 269 3.10 9.39 4.25
C ILE A 269 4.26 9.68 3.31
N SER A 270 5.41 9.06 3.61
CA SER A 270 6.63 9.04 2.78
C SER A 270 7.43 7.79 3.11
N TYR A 271 8.18 7.29 2.14
CA TYR A 271 9.17 6.22 2.36
C TYR A 271 10.60 6.77 2.55
N VAL A 272 10.74 8.09 2.65
CA VAL A 272 12.04 8.79 2.78
C VAL A 272 12.23 9.41 4.16
N SER A 273 11.27 10.24 4.62
CA SER A 273 11.39 10.93 5.90
C SER A 273 10.07 11.49 6.41
N ILE A 274 10.03 11.83 7.72
CA ILE A 274 8.90 12.55 8.33
C ILE A 274 8.71 13.93 7.68
N GLU A 275 9.80 14.62 7.35
CA GLU A 275 9.75 15.93 6.69
C GLU A 275 9.09 15.84 5.31
N ASN A 276 9.36 14.77 4.57
CA ASN A 276 8.72 14.53 3.27
C ASN A 276 7.25 14.12 3.43
N ALA A 277 6.91 13.30 4.42
CA ALA A 277 5.50 12.99 4.75
C ALA A 277 4.71 14.28 5.06
N ARG A 278 5.30 15.21 5.82
CA ARG A 278 4.73 16.52 6.10
C ARG A 278 4.56 17.36 4.82
N ARG A 279 5.60 17.39 3.98
CA ARG A 279 5.56 18.14 2.70
C ARG A 279 4.51 17.59 1.75
N ASN A 280 4.36 16.28 1.68
CA ASN A 280 3.32 15.61 0.91
C ASN A 280 1.92 16.06 1.40
N LEU A 281 1.70 16.01 2.72
CA LEU A 281 0.45 16.43 3.33
C LEU A 281 0.11 17.91 3.03
N GLU A 282 1.06 18.81 3.24
CA GLU A 282 0.86 20.24 3.02
C GLU A 282 0.61 20.55 1.53
N SER A 283 1.31 19.87 0.62
CA SER A 283 1.21 20.11 -0.81
C SER A 283 -0.08 19.58 -1.42
N GLU A 284 -0.55 18.41 -0.98
CA GLU A 284 -1.67 17.72 -1.63
C GLU A 284 -3.02 17.99 -0.95
N VAL A 285 -3.01 18.18 0.37
CA VAL A 285 -4.21 18.40 1.17
C VAL A 285 -4.23 19.81 1.76
N GLY A 286 -3.17 20.21 2.49
CA GLY A 286 -3.08 21.54 3.08
C GLY A 286 -4.33 21.93 3.89
N SER A 287 -5.00 23.02 3.47
CA SER A 287 -6.24 23.52 4.08
C SER A 287 -7.52 22.93 3.49
N SER A 288 -7.44 22.06 2.47
CA SER A 288 -8.61 21.51 1.80
C SER A 288 -9.49 20.73 2.78
N THR A 289 -10.78 20.84 2.62
CA THR A 289 -11.78 20.07 3.37
C THR A 289 -11.87 18.64 2.85
N PHE A 290 -12.48 17.75 3.63
CA PHE A 290 -12.78 16.38 3.22
C PHE A 290 -13.49 16.31 1.86
N ASP A 291 -14.54 17.13 1.68
CA ASP A 291 -15.35 17.09 0.45
C ASP A 291 -14.58 17.59 -0.78
N GLU A 292 -13.69 18.56 -0.61
CA GLU A 292 -12.79 19.01 -1.69
C GLU A 292 -11.82 17.90 -2.10
N VAL A 293 -11.19 17.20 -1.15
CA VAL A 293 -10.28 16.09 -1.43
C VAL A 293 -11.02 14.91 -2.08
N ARG A 294 -12.23 14.58 -1.61
CA ARG A 294 -13.07 13.55 -2.23
C ARG A 294 -13.40 13.88 -3.69
N ASN A 295 -13.72 15.14 -3.97
CA ASN A 295 -13.98 15.58 -5.34
C ASN A 295 -12.72 15.51 -6.23
N MET A 296 -11.54 15.85 -5.69
CA MET A 296 -10.27 15.67 -6.41
C MET A 296 -10.00 14.19 -6.72
N ALA A 297 -10.21 13.29 -5.77
CA ALA A 297 -10.04 11.85 -5.98
C ALA A 297 -10.98 11.30 -7.06
N ARG A 298 -12.27 11.69 -7.01
CA ARG A 298 -13.26 11.33 -8.04
C ARG A 298 -12.87 11.88 -9.41
N GLY A 299 -12.38 13.12 -9.47
CA GLY A 299 -11.87 13.74 -10.71
C GLY A 299 -10.70 12.96 -11.31
N ALA A 300 -9.72 12.57 -10.49
CA ALA A 300 -8.56 11.79 -10.92
C ALA A 300 -8.98 10.42 -11.50
N TRP A 301 -9.96 9.77 -10.89
CA TRP A 301 -10.50 8.52 -11.42
C TRP A 301 -11.28 8.71 -12.71
N ASN A 302 -12.09 9.76 -12.82
CA ASN A 302 -12.81 10.08 -14.06
C ASN A 302 -11.86 10.36 -15.23
N GLU A 303 -10.78 11.07 -14.97
CA GLU A 303 -9.74 11.32 -15.99
C GLU A 303 -9.08 10.00 -16.44
N ALA A 304 -8.69 9.17 -15.47
CA ALA A 304 -7.99 7.93 -15.77
C ALA A 304 -8.90 6.92 -16.48
N LEU A 305 -10.07 6.63 -15.93
CA LEU A 305 -11.03 5.66 -16.51
C LEU A 305 -11.61 6.13 -17.84
N GLY A 306 -11.81 7.45 -18.02
CA GLY A 306 -12.37 8.03 -19.23
C GLY A 306 -11.49 7.94 -20.47
N ARG A 307 -10.23 7.48 -20.35
CA ARG A 307 -9.36 7.20 -21.51
C ARG A 307 -9.86 6.02 -22.35
N ILE A 308 -10.59 5.09 -21.76
CA ILE A 308 -11.28 4.02 -22.48
C ILE A 308 -12.79 4.23 -22.31
N ARG A 309 -13.47 4.51 -23.40
CA ARG A 309 -14.93 4.75 -23.43
C ARG A 309 -15.64 3.55 -24.03
N VAL A 310 -16.43 2.88 -23.19
CA VAL A 310 -17.22 1.71 -23.57
C VAL A 310 -18.69 2.11 -23.66
N GLU A 311 -19.35 1.71 -24.73
CA GLU A 311 -20.78 1.89 -24.95
C GLU A 311 -21.47 0.53 -25.21
N GLY A 312 -22.72 0.43 -24.81
CA GLY A 312 -23.49 -0.81 -24.93
C GLY A 312 -23.30 -1.74 -23.74
N GLY A 313 -23.70 -3.00 -23.88
CA GLY A 313 -23.74 -3.97 -22.79
C GLY A 313 -24.81 -3.67 -21.73
N SER A 314 -24.90 -4.50 -20.71
CA SER A 314 -25.69 -4.25 -19.51
C SER A 314 -24.96 -3.29 -18.55
N ASP A 315 -25.63 -2.84 -17.49
CA ASP A 315 -25.01 -2.08 -16.42
C ASP A 315 -23.92 -2.92 -15.73
N ASP A 316 -24.17 -4.21 -15.50
CA ASP A 316 -23.20 -5.15 -14.92
C ASP A 316 -21.95 -5.30 -15.80
N ASP A 317 -22.10 -5.40 -17.15
CA ASP A 317 -20.95 -5.47 -18.04
C ASP A 317 -20.06 -4.23 -17.94
N ARG A 318 -20.67 -3.04 -17.82
CA ARG A 318 -19.93 -1.78 -17.64
C ARG A 318 -19.26 -1.71 -16.28
N THR A 319 -19.96 -2.11 -15.22
CA THR A 319 -19.40 -2.15 -13.86
C THR A 319 -18.22 -3.11 -13.80
N ILE A 320 -18.31 -4.30 -14.37
CA ILE A 320 -17.19 -5.25 -14.45
C ILE A 320 -16.01 -4.64 -15.21
N PHE A 321 -16.27 -4.03 -16.38
CA PHE A 321 -15.22 -3.42 -17.19
C PHE A 321 -14.48 -2.29 -16.45
N TYR A 322 -15.22 -1.31 -15.90
CA TYR A 322 -14.60 -0.16 -15.24
C TYR A 322 -13.98 -0.55 -13.90
N THR A 323 -14.51 -1.54 -13.19
CA THR A 323 -13.88 -2.08 -11.99
C THR A 323 -12.58 -2.82 -12.31
N ALA A 324 -12.53 -3.60 -13.39
CA ALA A 324 -11.29 -4.23 -13.84
C ALA A 324 -10.23 -3.17 -14.24
N LEU A 325 -10.63 -2.12 -14.94
CA LEU A 325 -9.74 -1.01 -15.29
C LEU A 325 -9.28 -0.23 -14.05
N TYR A 326 -10.17 -0.02 -13.07
CA TYR A 326 -9.83 0.56 -11.76
C TYR A 326 -8.76 -0.27 -11.05
N HIS A 327 -8.93 -1.61 -10.93
CA HIS A 327 -7.94 -2.48 -10.32
C HIS A 327 -6.60 -2.45 -11.07
N ALA A 328 -6.60 -2.39 -12.40
CA ALA A 328 -5.40 -2.28 -13.22
C ALA A 328 -4.59 -0.99 -12.99
N LEU A 329 -5.22 0.05 -12.43
CA LEU A 329 -4.59 1.35 -12.15
C LEU A 329 -4.26 1.57 -10.66
N ILE A 330 -4.39 0.56 -9.80
CA ILE A 330 -3.98 0.64 -8.39
C ILE A 330 -2.46 0.48 -8.29
N HIS A 331 -1.89 -0.56 -8.90
CA HIS A 331 -0.45 -0.83 -8.93
C HIS A 331 0.07 -0.92 -10.36
N PRO A 332 1.36 -0.62 -10.62
CA PRO A 332 2.40 -0.10 -9.71
C PRO A 332 2.02 1.24 -9.07
N SER A 333 2.51 1.49 -7.85
CA SER A 333 2.22 2.72 -7.10
C SER A 333 3.35 3.74 -7.22
N ILE A 334 3.02 5.01 -7.08
CA ILE A 334 4.02 6.09 -7.00
C ILE A 334 4.78 5.96 -5.67
N ILE A 335 6.11 6.07 -5.72
CA ILE A 335 6.97 6.06 -4.53
C ILE A 335 7.67 7.40 -4.30
N SER A 336 7.83 8.23 -5.32
CA SER A 336 8.45 9.54 -5.17
C SER A 336 7.56 10.52 -4.41
N ASP A 337 8.14 11.27 -3.49
CA ASP A 337 7.52 12.38 -2.79
C ASP A 337 7.28 13.57 -3.74
N VAL A 338 6.48 14.55 -3.33
CA VAL A 338 6.16 15.74 -4.15
C VAL A 338 7.38 16.56 -4.57
N ASN A 339 8.50 16.43 -3.85
CA ASN A 339 9.77 17.08 -4.20
C ASN A 339 10.67 16.22 -5.08
N GLY A 340 10.23 15.03 -5.48
CA GLY A 340 10.97 14.07 -6.30
C GLY A 340 11.92 13.15 -5.53
N ASP A 341 11.98 13.23 -4.20
CA ASP A 341 12.78 12.30 -3.38
C ASP A 341 12.13 10.91 -3.35
N TYR A 342 12.96 9.86 -3.31
CA TYR A 342 12.51 8.45 -3.22
C TYR A 342 13.59 7.57 -2.57
N PRO A 343 13.26 6.39 -2.01
CA PRO A 343 14.28 5.45 -1.54
C PRO A 343 14.91 4.70 -2.72
N GLN A 344 16.24 4.75 -2.85
CA GLN A 344 17.00 4.03 -3.87
C GLN A 344 16.93 2.52 -3.65
N MET A 345 16.98 1.78 -4.74
CA MET A 345 16.94 0.32 -4.76
C MET A 345 18.03 -0.27 -3.85
N GLU A 346 17.65 -1.24 -3.01
CA GLU A 346 18.45 -2.01 -2.03
C GLU A 346 19.16 -1.15 -0.96
N SER A 347 19.65 0.01 -1.27
CA SER A 347 20.37 0.86 -0.31
C SER A 347 19.44 1.60 0.66
N GLY A 348 18.22 1.93 0.22
CA GLY A 348 17.31 2.81 0.95
C GLY A 348 17.83 4.26 1.11
N ALA A 349 18.93 4.61 0.44
CA ALA A 349 19.44 5.98 0.42
C ALA A 349 18.46 6.89 -0.33
N THR A 350 18.45 8.17 0.01
CA THR A 350 17.57 9.13 -0.69
C THR A 350 18.09 9.41 -2.09
N GLY A 351 17.32 9.02 -3.08
CA GLY A 351 17.47 9.43 -4.48
C GLY A 351 16.59 10.62 -4.81
N LYS A 352 16.78 11.20 -6.01
CA LYS A 352 15.96 12.28 -6.54
C LYS A 352 15.71 12.10 -8.02
N ALA A 353 14.44 12.13 -8.41
CA ALA A 353 14.02 12.07 -9.81
C ALA A 353 13.26 13.33 -10.22
N ASP A 354 13.35 13.66 -11.51
CA ASP A 354 12.56 14.71 -12.19
C ASP A 354 11.35 14.14 -12.96
N TYR A 355 11.10 12.84 -12.76
CA TYR A 355 9.97 12.08 -13.29
C TYR A 355 9.27 11.33 -12.18
N THR A 356 8.09 10.77 -12.44
CA THR A 356 7.34 9.99 -11.46
C THR A 356 7.99 8.62 -11.24
N ARG A 357 8.54 8.39 -10.04
CA ARG A 357 9.11 7.09 -9.67
C ARG A 357 8.04 6.16 -9.15
N TYR A 358 8.08 4.90 -9.61
CA TYR A 358 7.11 3.87 -9.25
C TYR A 358 7.71 2.74 -8.41
N THR A 359 6.84 1.96 -7.78
CA THR A 359 7.13 0.77 -6.95
C THR A 359 5.97 -0.24 -7.07
N VAL A 360 6.10 -1.37 -6.39
CA VAL A 360 5.15 -2.50 -6.45
C VAL A 360 5.12 -3.08 -7.87
N PHE A 361 6.31 -3.48 -8.32
CA PHE A 361 6.48 -4.11 -9.62
C PHE A 361 6.39 -5.63 -9.51
N SER A 362 5.19 -6.17 -9.59
CA SER A 362 4.93 -7.61 -9.76
C SER A 362 5.10 -7.99 -11.23
N LEU A 363 6.34 -7.89 -11.75
CA LEU A 363 6.59 -7.93 -13.21
C LEU A 363 6.22 -9.24 -13.86
N TRP A 364 6.38 -10.37 -13.15
CA TRP A 364 5.99 -11.69 -13.67
C TRP A 364 4.48 -11.78 -13.97
N ASP A 365 3.64 -11.09 -13.18
CA ASP A 365 2.21 -11.00 -13.41
C ASP A 365 1.88 -9.96 -14.49
N THR A 366 2.53 -8.80 -14.44
CA THR A 366 2.10 -7.58 -15.12
C THR A 366 2.65 -7.45 -16.55
N TYR A 367 3.75 -8.14 -16.91
CA TYR A 367 4.27 -8.12 -18.28
C TYR A 367 3.27 -8.70 -19.29
N ARG A 368 2.39 -9.58 -18.84
CA ARG A 368 1.46 -10.36 -19.68
C ARG A 368 0.40 -9.47 -20.34
N ASN A 369 -0.16 -8.52 -19.61
CA ASN A 369 -1.22 -7.66 -20.14
C ASN A 369 -1.26 -6.25 -19.55
N LEU A 370 -0.84 -6.01 -18.28
CA LEU A 370 -0.91 -4.67 -17.69
C LEU A 370 0.03 -3.69 -18.38
N HIS A 371 1.34 -3.97 -18.47
CA HIS A 371 2.30 -3.11 -19.15
C HIS A 371 1.96 -2.91 -20.65
N PRO A 372 1.53 -3.94 -21.40
CA PRO A 372 0.96 -3.75 -22.73
C PRO A 372 -0.23 -2.79 -22.79
N LEU A 373 -1.15 -2.87 -21.83
CA LEU A 373 -2.28 -1.93 -21.72
C LEU A 373 -1.81 -0.51 -21.41
N LEU A 374 -0.90 -0.35 -20.45
CA LEU A 374 -0.34 0.95 -20.09
C LEU A 374 0.42 1.58 -21.27
N THR A 375 1.19 0.82 -22.02
CA THR A 375 1.87 1.26 -23.24
C THR A 375 0.90 1.82 -24.27
N LEU A 376 -0.28 1.20 -24.41
CA LEU A 376 -1.29 1.60 -25.38
C LEU A 376 -2.11 2.82 -24.94
N VAL A 377 -2.51 2.86 -23.67
CA VAL A 377 -3.53 3.80 -23.15
C VAL A 377 -2.93 4.90 -22.28
N TYR A 378 -1.85 4.59 -21.55
CA TYR A 378 -1.18 5.49 -20.59
C TYR A 378 0.34 5.56 -20.86
N PRO A 379 0.76 5.89 -22.10
CA PRO A 379 2.17 5.80 -22.49
C PRO A 379 3.11 6.67 -21.64
N GLU A 380 2.63 7.81 -21.12
CA GLU A 380 3.38 8.67 -20.22
C GLU A 380 3.72 7.97 -18.89
N ARG A 381 2.77 7.24 -18.33
CA ARG A 381 2.98 6.46 -17.09
C ARG A 381 3.92 5.28 -17.32
N GLN A 382 3.71 4.58 -18.44
CA GLN A 382 4.59 3.45 -18.80
C GLN A 382 6.02 3.93 -19.06
N THR A 383 6.22 5.10 -19.65
CA THR A 383 7.56 5.69 -19.87
C THR A 383 8.26 5.96 -18.54
N ASP A 384 7.58 6.52 -17.56
CA ASP A 384 8.14 6.77 -16.22
C ASP A 384 8.42 5.46 -15.49
N MET A 385 7.60 4.40 -15.67
CA MET A 385 7.89 3.06 -15.17
C MET A 385 9.15 2.47 -15.81
N LEU A 386 9.37 2.65 -17.12
CA LEU A 386 10.60 2.21 -17.78
C LEU A 386 11.83 2.97 -17.26
N ARG A 387 11.74 4.29 -17.09
CA ARG A 387 12.79 5.09 -16.44
C ARG A 387 13.08 4.59 -15.03
N THR A 388 12.03 4.19 -14.30
CA THR A 388 12.17 3.62 -12.96
C THR A 388 12.96 2.31 -12.98
N LEU A 389 12.64 1.38 -13.90
CA LEU A 389 13.38 0.11 -14.01
C LEU A 389 14.85 0.33 -14.36
N VAL A 390 15.15 1.26 -15.28
CA VAL A 390 16.54 1.62 -15.62
C VAL A 390 17.25 2.23 -14.41
N GLY A 391 16.62 3.14 -13.69
CA GLY A 391 17.18 3.72 -12.47
C GLY A 391 17.45 2.69 -11.37
N MET A 392 16.60 1.67 -11.21
CA MET A 392 16.85 0.56 -10.30
C MET A 392 18.11 -0.23 -10.68
N TYR A 393 18.35 -0.45 -11.97
CA TYR A 393 19.59 -1.06 -12.44
C TYR A 393 20.81 -0.21 -12.12
N GLU A 394 20.75 1.10 -12.33
CA GLU A 394 21.86 2.01 -12.01
C GLU A 394 22.20 2.04 -10.52
N GLU A 395 21.19 1.90 -9.66
CA GLU A 395 21.32 1.93 -8.20
C GLU A 395 21.81 0.60 -7.60
N TRP A 396 21.28 -0.53 -8.09
CA TRP A 396 21.53 -1.86 -7.54
C TRP A 396 22.44 -2.75 -8.44
N GLY A 397 22.44 -2.44 -9.74
CA GLY A 397 23.19 -3.21 -10.73
C GLY A 397 22.41 -4.35 -11.38
N TRP A 398 21.09 -4.48 -11.14
CA TRP A 398 20.20 -5.48 -11.72
C TRP A 398 18.84 -4.87 -12.01
N LEU A 399 18.15 -5.38 -13.03
CA LEU A 399 16.72 -5.12 -13.21
C LEU A 399 15.92 -5.93 -12.18
N PRO A 400 14.80 -5.41 -11.64
CA PRO A 400 14.03 -6.15 -10.64
C PRO A 400 13.20 -7.28 -11.28
N ARG A 401 12.87 -8.29 -10.47
CA ARG A 401 11.87 -9.31 -10.77
C ARG A 401 10.53 -8.98 -10.11
N TRP A 402 10.56 -8.73 -8.80
CA TRP A 402 9.41 -8.35 -8.00
C TRP A 402 9.81 -7.33 -6.94
N GLU A 403 9.77 -6.05 -7.30
CA GLU A 403 10.23 -4.96 -6.43
C GLU A 403 9.10 -4.44 -5.54
N LEU A 404 9.42 -4.17 -4.27
CA LEU A 404 8.53 -3.59 -3.27
C LEU A 404 9.28 -2.51 -2.45
N PHE A 405 8.89 -1.25 -2.64
CA PHE A 405 9.40 -0.07 -1.92
C PHE A 405 10.94 0.02 -1.86
N GLY A 406 11.57 -0.18 -3.01
CA GLY A 406 13.02 -0.13 -3.17
C GLY A 406 13.73 -1.40 -2.74
N ARG A 407 13.04 -2.52 -2.60
CA ARG A 407 13.60 -3.82 -2.25
C ARG A 407 13.20 -4.89 -3.25
N GLU A 408 14.16 -5.71 -3.67
CA GLU A 408 13.87 -6.92 -4.45
C GLU A 408 13.36 -8.02 -3.52
N THR A 409 12.19 -8.55 -3.79
CA THR A 409 11.60 -9.62 -2.96
C THR A 409 11.95 -11.02 -3.43
N PHE A 410 12.49 -11.17 -4.65
CA PHE A 410 12.75 -12.44 -5.33
C PHE A 410 11.53 -13.34 -5.49
N THR A 411 10.35 -12.76 -5.39
CA THR A 411 9.08 -13.46 -5.60
C THR A 411 8.88 -13.78 -7.06
N MET A 412 8.21 -14.90 -7.37
CA MET A 412 7.91 -15.41 -8.71
C MET A 412 9.14 -15.78 -9.55
N GLU A 413 8.97 -15.86 -10.88
CA GLU A 413 9.86 -16.57 -11.79
C GLU A 413 10.45 -15.66 -12.87
N GLY A 414 11.54 -16.10 -13.47
CA GLY A 414 12.04 -15.55 -14.72
C GLY A 414 12.77 -14.22 -14.62
N ASP A 415 12.80 -13.51 -15.76
CA ASP A 415 13.42 -12.19 -15.94
C ASP A 415 12.44 -11.26 -16.69
N PRO A 416 11.30 -10.94 -16.06
CA PRO A 416 10.17 -10.29 -16.73
C PRO A 416 10.43 -8.83 -17.09
N ALA A 417 11.37 -8.13 -16.43
CA ALA A 417 11.71 -6.76 -16.76
C ALA A 417 12.20 -6.61 -18.20
N ALA A 418 12.97 -7.59 -18.70
CA ALA A 418 13.43 -7.61 -20.07
C ALA A 418 12.26 -7.63 -21.07
N ILE A 419 11.21 -8.38 -20.76
CA ILE A 419 10.02 -8.48 -21.62
C ILE A 419 9.27 -7.14 -21.63
N VAL A 420 9.08 -6.50 -20.47
CA VAL A 420 8.40 -5.20 -20.35
C VAL A 420 9.13 -4.11 -21.14
N ILE A 421 10.46 -4.05 -21.03
CA ILE A 421 11.28 -3.06 -21.71
C ILE A 421 11.23 -3.26 -23.23
N ALA A 422 11.45 -4.51 -23.69
CA ALA A 422 11.45 -4.82 -25.11
C ALA A 422 10.07 -4.59 -25.77
N ASP A 423 8.98 -5.04 -25.13
CA ASP A 423 7.62 -4.83 -25.63
C ASP A 423 7.28 -3.35 -25.77
N SER A 424 7.61 -2.55 -24.75
CA SER A 424 7.38 -1.09 -24.78
C SER A 424 8.21 -0.41 -25.86
N TRP A 425 9.47 -0.82 -26.03
CA TRP A 425 10.35 -0.30 -27.10
C TRP A 425 9.80 -0.63 -28.49
N ILE A 426 9.42 -1.87 -28.74
CA ILE A 426 8.87 -2.30 -30.04
C ILE A 426 7.57 -1.52 -30.36
N LYS A 427 6.75 -1.24 -29.37
CA LYS A 427 5.51 -0.46 -29.50
C LYS A 427 5.73 1.05 -29.62
N GLY A 428 6.97 1.53 -29.58
CA GLY A 428 7.33 2.90 -29.94
C GLY A 428 7.64 3.84 -28.80
N LEU A 429 7.68 3.40 -27.55
CA LEU A 429 8.16 4.23 -26.43
C LEU A 429 9.69 4.41 -26.55
N ARG A 430 10.15 5.67 -26.52
CA ARG A 430 11.56 6.01 -26.77
C ARG A 430 12.18 6.93 -25.74
N ASP A 431 11.37 7.50 -24.85
CA ASP A 431 11.82 8.52 -23.90
C ASP A 431 12.35 7.89 -22.58
N PHE A 432 13.31 6.97 -22.74
CA PHE A 432 14.10 6.36 -21.67
C PHE A 432 15.45 5.88 -22.21
N ASP A 433 16.44 5.64 -21.37
CA ASP A 433 17.77 5.19 -21.79
C ASP A 433 17.74 3.71 -22.18
N ILE A 434 17.51 3.46 -23.49
CA ILE A 434 17.50 2.11 -24.04
C ILE A 434 18.88 1.44 -24.04
N HIS A 435 19.98 2.21 -24.09
CA HIS A 435 21.32 1.62 -24.10
C HIS A 435 21.64 1.01 -22.73
N THR A 436 21.40 1.76 -21.66
CA THR A 436 21.51 1.25 -20.27
C THR A 436 20.53 0.10 -20.00
N ALA A 437 19.29 0.23 -20.50
CA ALA A 437 18.30 -0.86 -20.39
C ALA A 437 18.77 -2.15 -21.10
N TYR A 438 19.29 -2.05 -22.31
CA TYR A 438 19.80 -3.21 -23.06
C TYR A 438 21.03 -3.84 -22.39
N GLU A 439 21.95 -3.04 -21.87
CA GLU A 439 23.08 -3.52 -21.07
C GLU A 439 22.60 -4.31 -19.84
N ALA A 440 21.61 -3.77 -19.13
CA ALA A 440 21.00 -4.42 -17.96
C ALA A 440 20.35 -5.77 -18.31
N MET A 441 19.59 -5.83 -19.40
CA MET A 441 18.97 -7.06 -19.90
C MET A 441 20.03 -8.11 -20.27
N LEU A 442 21.08 -7.70 -21.01
CA LEU A 442 22.19 -8.62 -21.36
C LEU A 442 22.93 -9.11 -20.13
N LYS A 443 23.12 -8.27 -19.12
CA LYS A 443 23.79 -8.64 -17.89
C LYS A 443 23.07 -9.78 -17.19
N SER A 444 21.74 -9.70 -17.00
CA SER A 444 20.98 -10.79 -16.38
C SER A 444 20.97 -12.07 -17.22
N ALA A 445 20.94 -11.94 -18.55
CA ALA A 445 20.91 -13.08 -19.48
C ALA A 445 22.26 -13.78 -19.68
N THR A 446 23.40 -13.14 -19.37
CA THR A 446 24.73 -13.66 -19.69
C THR A 446 25.69 -13.80 -18.50
N THR A 447 25.36 -13.22 -17.35
CA THR A 447 26.21 -13.34 -16.16
C THR A 447 26.07 -14.72 -15.53
N GLU A 448 27.12 -15.52 -15.61
CA GLU A 448 27.16 -16.83 -14.99
C GLU A 448 27.52 -16.77 -13.50
N GLY A 449 27.11 -17.82 -12.77
CA GLY A 449 27.50 -18.03 -11.38
C GLY A 449 26.41 -17.66 -10.36
N LYS A 450 26.73 -17.90 -9.09
CA LYS A 450 25.84 -17.70 -7.96
C LYS A 450 25.54 -16.21 -7.65
N HIS A 451 26.20 -15.30 -8.37
CA HIS A 451 26.05 -13.86 -8.16
C HIS A 451 25.01 -13.21 -9.10
N ASN A 452 24.34 -14.01 -9.91
CA ASN A 452 23.19 -13.55 -10.68
C ASN A 452 21.91 -13.77 -9.85
N PRO A 453 21.38 -12.73 -9.18
CA PRO A 453 20.23 -12.90 -8.31
C PRO A 453 18.92 -13.06 -9.07
N ILE A 454 18.90 -12.62 -10.33
CA ILE A 454 17.69 -12.65 -11.18
C ILE A 454 17.54 -14.00 -11.85
N ARG A 455 18.64 -14.58 -12.32
CA ARG A 455 18.68 -15.91 -12.95
C ARG A 455 19.67 -16.82 -12.19
N PRO A 456 19.33 -17.29 -10.98
CA PRO A 456 20.26 -18.01 -10.10
C PRO A 456 20.71 -19.36 -10.67
N ASP A 457 19.94 -19.92 -11.58
CA ASP A 457 20.15 -21.21 -12.27
C ASP A 457 20.55 -21.07 -13.74
N ILE A 458 21.11 -19.92 -14.11
CA ILE A 458 21.48 -19.61 -15.49
C ILE A 458 22.61 -20.48 -16.04
N ASN A 459 23.54 -20.97 -15.19
CA ASN A 459 24.69 -21.74 -15.65
C ASN A 459 24.29 -23.02 -16.41
N PRO A 460 23.44 -23.93 -15.88
CA PRO A 460 22.99 -25.07 -16.65
C PRO A 460 22.16 -24.67 -17.87
N TYR A 461 21.35 -23.60 -17.74
CA TYR A 461 20.56 -23.10 -18.86
C TYR A 461 21.43 -22.71 -20.06
N ILE A 462 22.51 -21.94 -19.84
CA ILE A 462 23.45 -21.55 -20.90
C ILE A 462 24.23 -22.76 -21.42
N ASN A 463 24.78 -23.58 -20.53
CA ASN A 463 25.76 -24.60 -20.89
C ASN A 463 25.11 -25.89 -21.43
N GLN A 464 23.89 -26.20 -21.05
CA GLN A 464 23.19 -27.45 -21.37
C GLN A 464 21.89 -27.22 -22.19
N GLY A 465 21.40 -25.99 -22.27
CA GLY A 465 20.13 -25.65 -22.93
C GLY A 465 18.88 -25.97 -22.10
N TYR A 466 19.04 -26.35 -20.84
CA TYR A 466 17.95 -26.62 -19.90
C TYR A 466 18.42 -26.49 -18.44
N ILE A 467 17.49 -26.38 -17.51
CA ILE A 467 17.76 -26.39 -16.07
C ILE A 467 17.40 -27.78 -15.52
N PRO A 468 18.38 -28.52 -14.94
CA PRO A 468 18.12 -29.83 -14.35
C PRO A 468 17.21 -29.73 -13.12
N VAL A 469 16.34 -30.73 -12.94
CA VAL A 469 15.53 -30.90 -11.72
C VAL A 469 16.45 -30.93 -10.49
N GLY A 470 16.08 -30.20 -9.45
CA GLY A 470 16.84 -30.12 -8.19
C GLY A 470 18.12 -29.29 -8.27
N TYR A 471 18.35 -28.53 -9.35
CA TYR A 471 19.50 -27.61 -9.42
C TYR A 471 19.35 -26.40 -8.50
N PHE A 472 18.15 -25.85 -8.45
CA PHE A 472 17.77 -24.76 -7.57
C PHE A 472 16.39 -25.07 -6.99
N GLU A 473 16.35 -25.26 -5.69
CA GLU A 473 15.11 -25.45 -4.92
C GLU A 473 14.86 -24.20 -4.09
N ASN A 474 13.64 -23.73 -4.16
CA ASN A 474 13.18 -22.68 -3.29
C ASN A 474 12.31 -23.35 -2.19
N ASP A 475 12.53 -22.94 -0.96
CA ASP A 475 11.92 -23.54 0.23
C ASP A 475 10.37 -23.51 0.22
N LEU A 476 9.77 -22.66 -0.59
CA LEU A 476 8.31 -22.49 -0.65
C LEU A 476 7.65 -23.19 -1.84
N SER A 477 8.30 -23.25 -2.99
CA SER A 477 7.71 -23.77 -4.23
C SER A 477 8.35 -25.05 -4.77
N GLY A 478 9.44 -25.51 -4.16
CA GLY A 478 10.15 -26.70 -4.60
C GLY A 478 10.97 -26.47 -5.88
N ASP A 479 10.93 -27.43 -6.81
CA ASP A 479 11.71 -27.40 -8.05
C ASP A 479 11.03 -26.56 -9.14
N ASN A 480 11.62 -25.42 -9.48
CA ASN A 480 11.13 -24.46 -10.47
C ASN A 480 11.86 -24.58 -11.84
N SER A 481 12.62 -25.65 -12.07
CA SER A 481 13.49 -25.81 -13.25
C SER A 481 12.77 -25.60 -14.59
N VAL A 482 11.57 -26.12 -14.73
CA VAL A 482 10.78 -26.00 -15.97
C VAL A 482 10.24 -24.59 -16.16
N SER A 483 9.66 -24.00 -15.11
CA SER A 483 9.10 -22.63 -15.19
C SER A 483 10.18 -21.59 -15.43
N HIS A 484 11.33 -21.66 -14.73
CA HIS A 484 12.48 -20.79 -14.97
C HIS A 484 12.97 -20.89 -16.43
N ALA A 485 13.18 -22.11 -16.93
CA ALA A 485 13.66 -22.30 -18.30
C ALA A 485 12.69 -21.68 -19.35
N LEU A 486 11.39 -21.84 -19.16
CA LEU A 486 10.39 -21.27 -20.08
C LEU A 486 10.33 -19.74 -20.00
N GLU A 487 10.36 -19.18 -18.80
CA GLU A 487 10.36 -17.72 -18.62
C GLU A 487 11.67 -17.09 -19.15
N TYR A 488 12.82 -17.75 -19.00
CA TYR A 488 14.09 -17.28 -19.60
C TYR A 488 14.05 -17.30 -21.12
N CYS A 489 13.45 -18.33 -21.73
CA CYS A 489 13.27 -18.35 -23.18
C CYS A 489 12.45 -17.17 -23.70
N MET A 490 11.40 -16.76 -22.98
CA MET A 490 10.61 -15.59 -23.34
C MET A 490 11.41 -14.29 -23.20
N ALA A 491 12.16 -14.15 -22.10
CA ALA A 491 13.01 -12.99 -21.89
C ALA A 491 14.14 -12.90 -22.92
N ASP A 492 14.81 -14.03 -23.25
CA ASP A 492 15.86 -14.07 -24.27
C ASP A 492 15.33 -13.72 -25.67
N PHE A 493 14.11 -14.19 -26.00
CA PHE A 493 13.45 -13.77 -27.25
C PHE A 493 13.20 -12.25 -27.25
N ALA A 494 12.73 -11.69 -26.15
CA ALA A 494 12.48 -10.25 -26.04
C ALA A 494 13.78 -9.44 -26.18
N ILE A 495 14.88 -9.89 -25.59
CA ILE A 495 16.20 -9.25 -25.73
C ILE A 495 16.70 -9.31 -27.19
N ALA A 496 16.42 -10.40 -27.89
CA ALA A 496 16.84 -10.58 -29.28
C ALA A 496 16.10 -9.68 -30.28
N GLN A 497 14.89 -9.21 -29.96
CA GLN A 497 14.12 -8.26 -30.79
C GLN A 497 14.63 -6.83 -30.66
#